data_8781101d65701e28cadf9b6b58448437
#
_entry.id   8781101d65701e28cadf9b6b58448437
#
_cell.length_a   1.000
_cell.length_b   1.000
_cell.length_c   1.000
_cell.angle_alpha   90.00
_cell.angle_beta   90.00
_cell.angle_gamma   90.00
#
_symmetry.space_group_name_H-M   'P 1'
#
loop_
_entity.id
_entity.type
_entity.pdbx_description
1 polymer ?
#
loop_
_entity_poly.entity_id
_entity_poly.type
_entity_poly.pdbx_seq_one_letter_code
_entity_poly.pdbx_strand_id
1 'polypeptide(L)'
;MLSTAKVKFENIVDVYSYDSIEAAQKNENAVQLLHTHNDIHPENMSFLLASAIMRYEDNQLLTMAFGNGGAQVDNIGRSIILPTNTIGRNISLYNLTYSKTISNKDSSNLDNENNNITIEHITGNSYTDVIIRCTLNRYEPTDQEVIDTTSLPNEDYIFSEIGLIDKLGNLVAHTTFNPIEKTSNRVIVVVYRVRIIVL
;
A
#
# COMPACT_ATOMS: atom_id res chain seq x y z
N MET A 1 35.84 -15.05 -12.28
CA MET A 1 34.56 -15.48 -11.65
C MET A 1 33.57 -14.37 -11.83
N LEU A 2 32.46 -14.61 -12.51
CA LEU A 2 31.35 -13.67 -12.55
C LEU A 2 30.62 -13.78 -11.20
N SER A 3 30.70 -12.75 -10.38
CA SER A 3 29.88 -12.62 -9.17
C SER A 3 28.44 -12.32 -9.60
N THR A 4 27.52 -13.25 -9.36
CA THR A 4 26.09 -13.03 -9.60
C THR A 4 25.48 -12.50 -8.30
N ALA A 5 25.30 -11.19 -8.19
CA ALA A 5 24.49 -10.63 -7.14
C ALA A 5 23.00 -10.93 -7.41
N LYS A 6 22.27 -11.31 -6.35
CA LYS A 6 20.81 -11.51 -6.41
C LYS A 6 20.14 -10.45 -5.56
N VAL A 7 19.05 -9.87 -6.07
CA VAL A 7 18.18 -8.99 -5.29
C VAL A 7 16.97 -9.80 -4.83
N LYS A 8 16.70 -9.76 -3.52
CA LYS A 8 15.52 -10.35 -2.90
C LYS A 8 14.71 -9.25 -2.25
N PHE A 9 13.39 -9.39 -2.30
CA PHE A 9 12.46 -8.52 -1.60
C PHE A 9 11.74 -9.32 -0.51
N GLU A 10 11.59 -8.69 0.66
CA GLU A 10 10.71 -9.16 1.72
C GLU A 10 9.76 -8.01 2.07
N ASN A 11 8.47 -8.30 2.10
CA ASN A 11 7.46 -7.26 2.21
C ASN A 11 6.45 -7.61 3.27
N ILE A 12 6.13 -6.62 4.09
CA ILE A 12 5.14 -6.71 5.16
C ILE A 12 4.17 -5.55 5.03
N VAL A 13 2.91 -5.83 5.25
CA VAL A 13 1.84 -4.83 5.35
C VAL A 13 1.18 -4.95 6.72
N ASP A 14 1.18 -3.85 7.43
CA ASP A 14 0.47 -3.68 8.68
C ASP A 14 -0.64 -2.65 8.52
N VAL A 15 -1.82 -2.94 9.04
CA VAL A 15 -2.93 -1.98 9.10
C VAL A 15 -3.34 -1.79 10.56
N TYR A 16 -3.34 -0.54 11.00
CA TYR A 16 -3.68 -0.16 12.36
C TYR A 16 -4.88 0.79 12.38
N SER A 17 -5.70 0.66 13.40
CA SER A 17 -6.80 1.59 13.69
C SER A 17 -6.51 2.39 14.95
N TYR A 18 -6.81 3.69 14.93
CA TYR A 18 -6.62 4.63 16.02
C TYR A 18 -7.87 5.47 16.24
N ASP A 19 -7.99 6.03 17.45
CA ASP A 19 -9.10 6.93 17.79
C ASP A 19 -8.93 8.35 17.22
N SER A 20 -7.68 8.79 16.99
CA SER A 20 -7.37 10.11 16.46
C SER A 20 -6.04 10.13 15.70
N ILE A 21 -5.79 11.21 14.96
CA ILE A 21 -4.52 11.41 14.24
C ILE A 21 -3.36 11.60 15.23
N GLU A 22 -3.58 12.26 16.35
CA GLU A 22 -2.57 12.48 17.39
C GLU A 22 -2.16 11.14 18.03
N ALA A 23 -3.14 10.25 18.27
CA ALA A 23 -2.85 8.89 18.75
C ALA A 23 -2.05 8.09 17.72
N ALA A 24 -2.37 8.24 16.42
CA ALA A 24 -1.65 7.59 15.33
C ALA A 24 -0.20 8.10 15.18
N GLN A 25 0.02 9.40 15.36
CA GLN A 25 1.37 10.01 15.32
C GLN A 25 2.23 9.55 16.49
N LYS A 26 1.64 9.38 17.68
CA LYS A 26 2.33 8.89 18.88
C LYS A 26 2.38 7.36 18.99
N ASN A 27 1.70 6.65 18.10
CA ASN A 27 1.50 5.21 18.15
C ASN A 27 0.86 4.74 19.48
N GLU A 28 -0.09 5.51 19.98
CA GLU A 28 -0.81 5.22 21.23
C GLU A 28 -2.11 4.48 20.96
N ASN A 29 -2.40 3.43 21.73
CA ASN A 29 -3.64 2.64 21.66
C ASN A 29 -3.93 2.07 20.25
N ALA A 30 -2.90 1.67 19.52
CA ALA A 30 -3.02 1.04 18.23
C ALA A 30 -3.80 -0.29 18.31
N VAL A 31 -4.81 -0.46 17.48
CA VAL A 31 -5.44 -1.76 17.24
C VAL A 31 -4.97 -2.28 15.90
N GLN A 32 -4.17 -3.35 15.90
CA GLN A 32 -3.72 -3.99 14.67
C GLN A 32 -4.86 -4.77 14.03
N LEU A 33 -5.26 -4.37 12.82
CA LEU A 33 -6.33 -4.99 12.05
C LEU A 33 -5.80 -6.04 11.07
N LEU A 34 -4.57 -5.84 10.57
CA LEU A 34 -3.92 -6.72 9.61
C LEU A 34 -2.41 -6.76 9.87
N HIS A 35 -1.83 -7.94 9.74
CA HIS A 35 -0.41 -8.19 9.58
C HIS A 35 -0.25 -9.29 8.54
N THR A 36 0.33 -8.98 7.39
CA THR A 36 0.47 -9.95 6.31
C THR A 36 1.69 -9.65 5.44
N HIS A 37 2.08 -10.65 4.65
CA HIS A 37 3.02 -10.45 3.57
C HIS A 37 2.26 -9.98 2.33
N ASN A 38 2.92 -9.18 1.49
CA ASN A 38 2.42 -8.82 0.18
C ASN A 38 3.29 -9.41 -0.92
N ASP A 39 2.74 -9.44 -2.13
CA ASP A 39 3.47 -9.84 -3.32
C ASP A 39 3.92 -8.61 -4.11
N ILE A 40 5.18 -8.65 -4.52
CA ILE A 40 5.75 -7.68 -5.46
C ILE A 40 5.46 -8.14 -6.88
N HIS A 41 5.10 -7.20 -7.73
CA HIS A 41 5.03 -7.41 -9.17
C HIS A 41 6.45 -7.39 -9.77
N PRO A 42 7.04 -8.53 -10.17
CA PRO A 42 8.46 -8.59 -10.49
C PRO A 42 8.84 -7.68 -11.66
N GLU A 43 8.03 -7.66 -12.74
CA GLU A 43 8.28 -6.84 -13.92
C GLU A 43 8.22 -5.34 -13.59
N ASN A 44 7.15 -4.89 -12.94
CA ASN A 44 6.96 -3.48 -12.62
C ASN A 44 7.97 -2.98 -11.57
N MET A 45 8.33 -3.81 -10.59
CA MET A 45 9.39 -3.49 -9.63
C MET A 45 10.76 -3.38 -10.31
N SER A 46 11.10 -4.28 -11.23
CA SER A 46 12.37 -4.20 -11.95
C SER A 46 12.44 -2.94 -12.81
N PHE A 47 11.34 -2.57 -13.45
CA PHE A 47 11.23 -1.34 -14.22
C PHE A 47 11.34 -0.09 -13.32
N LEU A 48 10.66 -0.09 -12.17
CA LEU A 48 10.75 1.01 -11.18
C LEU A 48 12.20 1.21 -10.71
N LEU A 49 12.92 0.14 -10.37
CA LEU A 49 14.31 0.22 -9.93
C LEU A 49 15.22 0.77 -11.05
N ALA A 50 15.07 0.28 -12.27
CA ALA A 50 15.83 0.77 -13.42
C ALA A 50 15.53 2.25 -13.68
N SER A 51 14.27 2.64 -13.62
CA SER A 51 13.82 4.03 -13.78
C SER A 51 14.40 4.94 -12.70
N ALA A 52 14.43 4.49 -11.44
CA ALA A 52 14.99 5.24 -10.32
C ALA A 52 16.50 5.47 -10.51
N ILE A 53 17.27 4.47 -10.98
CA ILE A 53 18.71 4.59 -11.26
C ILE A 53 18.98 5.61 -12.38
N MET A 54 18.16 5.61 -13.42
CA MET A 54 18.33 6.49 -14.59
C MET A 54 17.60 7.83 -14.45
N ARG A 55 16.81 8.02 -13.41
CA ARG A 55 15.86 9.15 -13.26
C ARG A 55 14.92 9.28 -14.48
N TYR A 56 14.50 8.14 -15.01
CA TYR A 56 13.60 8.10 -16.15
C TYR A 56 12.23 8.65 -15.75
N GLU A 57 11.81 9.77 -16.38
CA GLU A 57 10.54 10.46 -16.14
C GLU A 57 10.25 10.77 -14.66
N ASP A 58 11.31 10.87 -13.83
CA ASP A 58 11.20 10.98 -12.37
C ASP A 58 10.31 9.90 -11.75
N ASN A 59 10.32 8.68 -12.33
CA ASN A 59 9.50 7.58 -11.88
C ASN A 59 9.87 7.15 -10.46
N GLN A 60 8.88 7.09 -9.60
CA GLN A 60 8.98 6.72 -8.19
C GLN A 60 7.64 6.16 -7.72
N LEU A 61 7.61 5.55 -6.54
CA LEU A 61 6.33 5.26 -5.88
C LEU A 61 5.59 6.57 -5.63
N LEU A 62 4.33 6.62 -6.04
CA LEU A 62 3.51 7.83 -5.95
C LEU A 62 2.30 7.64 -5.03
N THR A 63 1.55 6.55 -5.21
CA THR A 63 0.22 6.38 -4.63
C THR A 63 0.10 5.07 -3.89
N MET A 64 -0.63 5.08 -2.78
CA MET A 64 -1.23 3.87 -2.19
C MET A 64 -2.69 3.80 -2.65
N ALA A 65 -3.05 2.69 -3.25
CA ALA A 65 -4.37 2.41 -3.79
C ALA A 65 -5.11 1.41 -2.89
N PHE A 66 -6.41 1.61 -2.73
CA PHE A 66 -7.31 0.79 -1.94
C PHE A 66 -8.44 0.27 -2.82
N GLY A 67 -8.87 -0.94 -2.58
CA GLY A 67 -9.95 -1.56 -3.33
C GLY A 67 -10.77 -2.55 -2.51
N ASN A 68 -11.95 -2.90 -2.98
CA ASN A 68 -12.84 -3.86 -2.33
C ASN A 68 -12.99 -5.18 -3.10
N GLY A 69 -12.19 -5.39 -4.16
CA GLY A 69 -12.21 -6.59 -5.00
C GLY A 69 -11.33 -7.74 -4.52
N GLY A 70 -10.51 -7.55 -3.47
CA GLY A 70 -9.54 -8.56 -3.00
C GLY A 70 -10.15 -9.78 -2.30
N ALA A 71 -11.44 -9.74 -1.99
CA ALA A 71 -12.18 -10.86 -1.41
C ALA A 71 -13.55 -11.02 -2.06
N GLN A 72 -14.03 -12.26 -2.13
CA GLN A 72 -15.37 -12.62 -2.63
C GLN A 72 -16.10 -13.46 -1.62
N VAL A 73 -17.43 -13.50 -1.71
CA VAL A 73 -18.27 -14.38 -0.90
C VAL A 73 -18.64 -15.59 -1.73
N ASP A 74 -18.40 -16.79 -1.23
CA ASP A 74 -18.80 -18.04 -1.90
C ASP A 74 -20.32 -18.29 -1.79
N ASN A 75 -20.78 -19.32 -2.47
CA ASN A 75 -22.21 -19.69 -2.52
C ASN A 75 -22.81 -20.08 -1.14
N ILE A 76 -21.98 -20.25 -0.12
CA ILE A 76 -22.38 -20.59 1.25
C ILE A 76 -22.06 -19.49 2.26
N GLY A 77 -21.72 -18.28 1.77
CA GLY A 77 -21.51 -17.09 2.60
C GLY A 77 -20.12 -16.97 3.25
N ARG A 78 -19.11 -17.74 2.80
CA ARG A 78 -17.74 -17.63 3.32
C ARG A 78 -16.94 -16.65 2.49
N SER A 79 -16.11 -15.83 3.16
CA SER A 79 -15.11 -14.99 2.51
C SER A 79 -14.01 -15.84 1.89
N ILE A 80 -13.70 -15.61 0.63
CA ILE A 80 -12.56 -16.19 -0.10
C ILE A 80 -11.66 -15.04 -0.51
N ILE A 81 -10.42 -15.05 -0.04
CA ILE A 81 -9.40 -14.08 -0.43
C ILE A 81 -8.88 -14.46 -1.83
N LEU A 82 -8.88 -13.53 -2.75
CA LEU A 82 -8.34 -13.73 -4.09
C LEU A 82 -6.81 -13.69 -4.07
N PRO A 83 -6.14 -14.40 -5.01
CA PRO A 83 -4.69 -14.29 -5.16
C PRO A 83 -4.31 -12.87 -5.56
N THR A 84 -3.09 -12.44 -5.20
CA THR A 84 -2.58 -11.13 -5.58
C THR A 84 -2.37 -11.02 -7.09
N ASN A 85 -2.63 -9.84 -7.64
CA ASN A 85 -2.46 -9.54 -9.05
C ASN A 85 -0.99 -9.10 -9.29
N THR A 86 -0.12 -10.01 -9.73
CA THR A 86 1.31 -9.75 -9.90
C THR A 86 1.88 -10.21 -11.25
N ILE A 87 1.01 -10.56 -12.22
CA ILE A 87 1.42 -11.07 -13.53
C ILE A 87 0.82 -10.21 -14.65
N GLY A 88 1.68 -9.64 -15.49
CA GLY A 88 1.31 -8.78 -16.63
C GLY A 88 1.46 -7.28 -16.33
N ARG A 89 2.07 -6.55 -17.26
CA ARG A 89 2.52 -5.15 -17.04
C ARG A 89 1.40 -4.16 -16.74
N ASN A 90 0.23 -4.32 -17.32
CA ASN A 90 -0.88 -3.36 -17.23
C ASN A 90 -1.96 -3.79 -16.23
N ILE A 91 -1.54 -4.38 -15.12
CA ILE A 91 -2.43 -4.85 -14.07
C ILE A 91 -2.78 -3.72 -13.11
N SER A 92 -3.97 -3.81 -12.54
CA SER A 92 -4.49 -2.93 -11.48
C SER A 92 -5.01 -3.78 -10.31
N LEU A 93 -5.49 -3.13 -9.26
CA LEU A 93 -6.34 -3.77 -8.26
C LEU A 93 -7.56 -4.41 -8.94
N TYR A 94 -8.16 -5.40 -8.28
CA TYR A 94 -9.38 -6.04 -8.77
C TYR A 94 -10.53 -5.07 -8.89
N ASN A 95 -10.71 -4.21 -7.87
CA ASN A 95 -11.66 -3.10 -7.92
C ASN A 95 -11.11 -1.90 -7.15
N LEU A 96 -10.42 -1.00 -7.84
CA LEU A 96 -9.90 0.24 -7.28
C LEU A 96 -11.05 1.14 -6.84
N THR A 97 -11.10 1.50 -5.56
CA THR A 97 -12.15 2.35 -4.99
C THR A 97 -11.65 3.70 -4.49
N TYR A 98 -10.39 3.76 -4.05
CA TYR A 98 -9.78 4.98 -3.54
C TYR A 98 -8.26 4.95 -3.73
N SER A 99 -7.64 6.12 -3.86
CA SER A 99 -6.18 6.23 -3.90
C SER A 99 -5.69 7.50 -3.20
N LYS A 100 -4.52 7.41 -2.58
CA LYS A 100 -3.92 8.52 -1.85
C LYS A 100 -2.45 8.68 -2.22
N THR A 101 -2.02 9.92 -2.47
CA THR A 101 -0.61 10.24 -2.73
C THR A 101 0.22 10.08 -1.47
N ILE A 102 1.31 9.32 -1.57
CA ILE A 102 2.24 9.02 -0.48
C ILE A 102 3.65 9.56 -0.72
N SER A 103 3.96 10.01 -1.94
CA SER A 103 5.29 10.52 -2.25
C SER A 103 5.53 11.86 -1.58
N ASN A 104 6.61 11.96 -0.79
CA ASN A 104 7.04 13.21 -0.13
C ASN A 104 7.48 14.28 -1.14
N LYS A 105 7.73 13.89 -2.38
CA LYS A 105 8.26 14.78 -3.44
C LYS A 105 7.17 15.30 -4.37
N ASP A 106 5.95 14.77 -4.26
CA ASP A 106 4.84 15.18 -5.11
C ASP A 106 4.02 16.27 -4.44
N SER A 107 3.74 17.34 -5.19
CA SER A 107 2.98 18.50 -4.69
C SER A 107 1.50 18.20 -4.40
N SER A 108 0.97 17.08 -4.89
CA SER A 108 -0.38 16.63 -4.57
C SER A 108 -0.47 15.99 -3.18
N ASN A 109 0.66 15.62 -2.58
CA ASN A 109 0.68 15.16 -1.20
C ASN A 109 0.65 16.36 -0.24
N LEU A 110 -0.54 16.74 0.20
CA LEU A 110 -0.76 17.85 1.09
C LEU A 110 -0.52 17.52 2.57
N ASP A 111 -0.26 16.26 2.91
CA ASP A 111 -0.07 15.77 4.27
C ASP A 111 1.16 14.82 4.35
N ASN A 112 2.34 15.39 4.10
CA ASN A 112 3.61 14.66 4.13
C ASN A 112 3.99 14.11 5.51
N GLU A 113 3.42 14.62 6.58
CA GLU A 113 3.67 14.15 7.93
C GLU A 113 3.07 12.75 8.15
N ASN A 114 1.86 12.54 7.65
CA ASN A 114 1.09 11.32 7.85
C ASN A 114 1.14 10.37 6.64
N ASN A 115 1.52 10.90 5.45
CA ASN A 115 1.66 10.14 4.21
C ASN A 115 3.04 10.35 3.64
N ASN A 116 3.92 9.36 3.79
CA ASN A 116 5.33 9.53 3.40
C ASN A 116 6.02 8.21 3.07
N ILE A 117 7.17 8.35 2.41
CA ILE A 117 8.10 7.27 2.11
C ILE A 117 9.44 7.62 2.76
N THR A 118 9.95 6.73 3.60
CA THR A 118 11.23 6.87 4.27
C THR A 118 12.14 5.68 3.98
N ILE A 119 13.45 5.86 4.17
CA ILE A 119 14.44 4.80 3.99
C ILE A 119 15.13 4.59 5.33
N GLU A 120 15.18 3.33 5.75
CA GLU A 120 15.93 2.89 6.92
C GLU A 120 17.09 1.98 6.47
N HIS A 121 18.31 2.43 6.67
CA HIS A 121 19.53 1.68 6.37
C HIS A 121 20.46 1.69 7.58
N ILE A 122 20.89 0.50 7.99
CA ILE A 122 21.90 0.34 9.04
C ILE A 122 23.24 -0.01 8.36
N THR A 123 24.24 0.83 8.55
CA THR A 123 25.58 0.61 7.98
C THR A 123 26.13 -0.77 8.36
N GLY A 124 26.59 -1.50 7.37
CA GLY A 124 27.10 -2.88 7.52
C GLY A 124 26.09 -3.98 7.22
N ASN A 125 24.80 -3.64 7.05
CA ASN A 125 23.80 -4.58 6.62
C ASN A 125 23.71 -4.66 5.09
N SER A 126 23.41 -5.85 4.57
CA SER A 126 23.20 -6.09 3.13
C SER A 126 21.75 -5.79 2.69
N TYR A 127 20.95 -5.16 3.56
CA TYR A 127 19.56 -4.80 3.27
C TYR A 127 19.26 -3.34 3.61
N THR A 128 18.22 -2.83 2.98
CA THR A 128 17.64 -1.51 3.23
C THR A 128 16.13 -1.64 3.24
N ASP A 129 15.49 -1.03 4.22
CA ASP A 129 14.04 -0.99 4.33
C ASP A 129 13.50 0.32 3.75
N VAL A 130 12.51 0.23 2.88
CA VAL A 130 11.67 1.33 2.44
C VAL A 130 10.37 1.25 3.22
N ILE A 131 10.11 2.25 4.06
CA ILE A 131 8.90 2.34 4.87
C ILE A 131 7.96 3.32 4.20
N ILE A 132 6.77 2.86 3.90
CA ILE A 132 5.72 3.62 3.24
C ILE A 132 4.55 3.72 4.20
N ARG A 133 4.20 4.94 4.57
CA ARG A 133 3.10 5.22 5.48
C ARG A 133 1.98 5.93 4.74
N CYS A 134 0.75 5.45 4.91
CA CYS A 134 -0.47 6.09 4.42
C CYS A 134 -1.52 6.12 5.52
N THR A 135 -2.10 7.29 5.76
CA THR A 135 -3.10 7.51 6.80
C THR A 135 -4.42 7.92 6.16
N LEU A 136 -5.47 7.18 6.45
CA LEU A 136 -6.86 7.56 6.16
C LEU A 136 -7.42 8.23 7.41
N ASN A 137 -7.67 9.52 7.34
CA ASN A 137 -8.20 10.32 8.45
C ASN A 137 -9.65 9.97 8.78
N ARG A 138 -10.18 10.56 9.84
CA ARG A 138 -11.63 10.51 10.13
C ARG A 138 -12.40 11.05 8.92
N TYR A 139 -13.51 10.41 8.59
CA TYR A 139 -14.36 10.75 7.44
C TYR A 139 -13.67 10.65 6.07
N GLU A 140 -12.51 10.00 5.98
CA GLU A 140 -11.79 9.75 4.73
C GLU A 140 -11.78 8.24 4.42
N PRO A 141 -12.05 7.84 3.17
CA PRO A 141 -12.51 8.70 2.07
C PRO A 141 -13.96 9.13 2.24
N THR A 142 -14.31 10.29 1.70
CA THR A 142 -15.71 10.72 1.56
C THR A 142 -16.35 10.08 0.32
N ASP A 143 -17.68 10.12 0.22
CA ASP A 143 -18.45 9.66 -0.95
C ASP A 143 -18.02 10.34 -2.27
N GLN A 144 -17.50 11.57 -2.19
CA GLN A 144 -17.01 12.32 -3.35
C GLN A 144 -15.58 11.93 -3.77
N GLU A 145 -14.81 11.33 -2.86
CA GLU A 145 -13.42 10.92 -3.12
C GLU A 145 -13.33 9.48 -3.64
N VAL A 146 -14.32 8.64 -3.36
CA VAL A 146 -14.31 7.25 -3.84
C VAL A 146 -14.66 7.17 -5.33
N ILE A 147 -13.97 6.28 -6.02
CA ILE A 147 -14.21 5.98 -7.43
C ILE A 147 -15.43 5.07 -7.59
N ASP A 148 -15.63 4.18 -6.62
CA ASP A 148 -16.74 3.22 -6.61
C ASP A 148 -17.41 3.20 -5.23
N THR A 149 -18.65 3.69 -5.18
CA THR A 149 -19.45 3.79 -3.96
C THR A 149 -19.89 2.46 -3.37
N THR A 150 -19.68 1.33 -4.06
CA THR A 150 -19.90 -0.02 -3.48
C THR A 150 -19.01 -0.29 -2.26
N SER A 151 -17.94 0.50 -2.10
CA SER A 151 -17.06 0.46 -0.93
C SER A 151 -17.60 1.24 0.28
N LEU A 152 -18.72 1.95 0.16
CA LEU A 152 -19.31 2.80 1.21
C LEU A 152 -20.70 2.30 1.67
N PRO A 153 -20.82 1.08 2.16
CA PRO A 153 -22.08 0.66 2.76
C PRO A 153 -22.31 1.42 4.08
N ASN A 154 -23.46 2.09 4.21
CA ASN A 154 -23.85 2.82 5.42
C ASN A 154 -22.82 3.88 5.91
N GLU A 155 -22.15 4.57 4.98
CA GLU A 155 -21.14 5.62 5.25
C GLU A 155 -19.79 5.09 5.81
N ASP A 156 -19.62 3.79 6.01
CA ASP A 156 -18.36 3.19 6.41
C ASP A 156 -17.60 2.68 5.17
N TYR A 157 -16.29 2.92 5.14
CA TYR A 157 -15.45 2.51 4.01
C TYR A 157 -14.95 1.08 4.18
N ILE A 158 -15.20 0.22 3.19
CA ILE A 158 -14.75 -1.17 3.20
C ILE A 158 -13.71 -1.39 2.09
N PHE A 159 -12.58 -1.99 2.47
CA PHE A 159 -11.53 -2.38 1.54
C PHE A 159 -10.98 -3.76 1.88
N SER A 160 -10.56 -4.51 0.87
CA SER A 160 -10.03 -5.88 0.97
C SER A 160 -8.74 -6.08 0.17
N GLU A 161 -8.24 -5.01 -0.44
CA GLU A 161 -6.99 -5.02 -1.18
C GLU A 161 -6.29 -3.66 -1.08
N ILE A 162 -4.95 -3.70 -1.11
CA ILE A 162 -4.09 -2.51 -1.13
C ILE A 162 -3.01 -2.72 -2.18
N GLY A 163 -2.69 -1.67 -2.95
CA GLY A 163 -1.61 -1.67 -3.93
C GLY A 163 -0.71 -0.45 -3.81
N LEU A 164 0.56 -0.61 -4.22
CA LEU A 164 1.49 0.48 -4.43
C LEU A 164 1.60 0.75 -5.92
N ILE A 165 1.41 2.00 -6.32
CA ILE A 165 1.42 2.43 -7.72
C ILE A 165 2.54 3.46 -7.92
N ASP A 166 3.32 3.29 -8.99
CA ASP A 166 4.35 4.24 -9.38
C ASP A 166 3.76 5.45 -10.13
N LYS A 167 4.59 6.44 -10.40
CA LYS A 167 4.19 7.68 -11.10
C LYS A 167 3.68 7.45 -12.53
N LEU A 168 4.08 6.35 -13.16
CA LEU A 168 3.64 5.95 -14.49
C LEU A 168 2.35 5.10 -14.49
N GLY A 169 1.76 4.87 -13.31
CA GLY A 169 0.52 4.13 -13.15
C GLY A 169 0.68 2.60 -13.06
N ASN A 170 1.92 2.09 -12.92
CA ASN A 170 2.14 0.65 -12.80
C ASN A 170 1.93 0.17 -11.37
N LEU A 171 1.20 -0.93 -11.20
CA LEU A 171 1.06 -1.62 -9.92
C LEU A 171 2.38 -2.34 -9.56
N VAL A 172 3.04 -1.90 -8.50
CA VAL A 172 4.36 -2.40 -8.07
C VAL A 172 4.25 -3.49 -7.02
N ALA A 173 3.25 -3.38 -6.16
CA ALA A 173 2.98 -4.35 -5.10
C ALA A 173 1.48 -4.46 -4.86
N HIS A 174 1.00 -5.66 -4.49
CA HIS A 174 -0.40 -5.94 -4.25
C HIS A 174 -0.59 -6.88 -3.06
N THR A 175 -1.57 -6.57 -2.23
CA THR A 175 -1.99 -7.38 -1.08
C THR A 175 -3.50 -7.53 -1.10
N THR A 176 -3.99 -8.74 -0.85
CA THR A 176 -5.41 -9.06 -0.68
C THR A 176 -5.65 -9.66 0.70
N PHE A 177 -6.78 -9.36 1.31
CA PHE A 177 -7.13 -9.79 2.67
C PHE A 177 -8.64 -9.79 2.88
N ASN A 178 -9.08 -10.31 4.03
CA ASN A 178 -10.49 -10.21 4.44
C ASN A 178 -10.89 -8.74 4.56
N PRO A 179 -12.12 -8.37 4.16
CA PRO A 179 -12.58 -6.99 4.21
C PRO A 179 -12.34 -6.34 5.56
N ILE A 180 -11.75 -5.16 5.55
CA ILE A 180 -11.57 -4.28 6.69
C ILE A 180 -12.57 -3.14 6.55
N GLU A 181 -13.36 -2.95 7.60
CA GLU A 181 -14.30 -1.83 7.72
C GLU A 181 -13.64 -0.68 8.46
N LYS A 182 -13.59 0.46 7.82
CA LYS A 182 -13.16 1.73 8.41
C LYS A 182 -14.39 2.57 8.70
N THR A 183 -14.75 2.63 9.96
CA THR A 183 -15.82 3.53 10.43
C THR A 183 -15.38 5.00 10.31
N SER A 184 -16.33 5.88 10.06
CA SER A 184 -16.09 7.31 9.80
C SER A 184 -15.33 8.03 10.92
N ASN A 185 -15.47 7.58 12.18
CA ASN A 185 -14.84 8.18 13.38
C ASN A 185 -13.45 7.62 13.71
N ARG A 186 -12.93 6.66 12.94
CA ARG A 186 -11.59 6.04 13.16
C ARG A 186 -10.57 6.58 12.17
N VAL A 187 -9.31 6.53 12.57
CA VAL A 187 -8.15 6.76 11.72
C VAL A 187 -7.51 5.42 11.39
N ILE A 188 -7.27 5.14 10.11
CA ILE A 188 -6.53 3.95 9.67
C ILE A 188 -5.13 4.37 9.23
N VAL A 189 -4.13 3.65 9.69
CA VAL A 189 -2.75 3.78 9.23
C VAL A 189 -2.30 2.49 8.59
N VAL A 190 -1.89 2.57 7.34
CA VAL A 190 -1.25 1.48 6.61
C VAL A 190 0.25 1.72 6.60
N VAL A 191 1.01 0.72 7.02
CA VAL A 191 2.47 0.73 6.96
C VAL A 191 2.92 -0.41 6.04
N TYR A 192 3.48 -0.04 4.91
CA TYR A 192 4.14 -0.96 4.00
C TYR A 192 5.64 -0.94 4.26
N ARG A 193 6.24 -2.10 4.51
CA ARG A 193 7.69 -2.26 4.58
C ARG A 193 8.17 -3.11 3.43
N VAL A 194 9.01 -2.53 2.58
CA VAL A 194 9.69 -3.21 1.50
C VAL A 194 11.16 -3.34 1.84
N ARG A 195 11.61 -4.53 2.20
CA ARG A 195 13.02 -4.82 2.45
C ARG A 195 13.70 -5.26 1.18
N ILE A 196 14.74 -4.54 0.78
CA ILE A 196 15.59 -4.84 -0.38
C ILE A 196 16.89 -5.45 0.13
N ILE A 197 17.15 -6.70 -0.25
CA ILE A 197 18.33 -7.47 0.18
C ILE A 197 19.21 -7.75 -1.05
N VAL A 198 20.49 -7.47 -0.96
CA VAL A 198 21.49 -7.82 -1.98
C VAL A 198 22.33 -8.98 -1.45
N LEU A 199 22.32 -10.13 -2.19
CA LEU A 199 22.99 -11.37 -1.84
C LEU A 199 24.12 -11.70 -2.82
#